data_d5ab3b9c442835173922d9a36bbd6373
#
_entry.id   d5ab3b9c442835173922d9a36bbd6373
#
_cell.length_a   1.000
_cell.length_b   1.000
_cell.length_c   1.000
_cell.angle_alpha   90.00
_cell.angle_beta   90.00
_cell.angle_gamma   90.00
#
_symmetry.space_group_name_H-M   'P 1'
#
loop_
_entity.id
_entity.type
_entity.pdbx_description
1 polymer ?
#
loop_
_entity_poly.entity_id
_entity_poly.type
_entity_poly.pdbx_seq_one_letter_code
_entity_poly.pdbx_strand_id
1 'polypeptide(L)'
;MHENIVNVNGVDIAYQLHGNALHPTLLLIHGLSTPLTGWPRAMVDAFVTANFQVLLLDNRDVGCSEQLNHMPIPNMVWIITKLKLGFSIKTPYQLEDMMQDVIGLLDELKLDKVHVIGASMGAMIAQLMAIHHPQRVKTLSSIMSTTGYKKLPAIEKNIRETLMQKPASRDYKDRMAYHIKKWQVIGSPDYPSSDTDLHHYVDSMLQRGITAKGTMRQMLAIMAAGDRENALSKLDIPSLIIHGDRDGLVNIAGGKATADAIPKAKLKIYPGMGHDFPVELIPSIVDDIVAHVNTNLGD
;
A
#
# COMPACT_ATOMS: atom_id res chain seq x y z
N MET A 1 17.78 -8.89 -12.17
CA MET A 1 17.51 -7.66 -11.42
C MET A 1 18.23 -7.76 -10.10
N HIS A 2 19.05 -6.78 -9.77
CA HIS A 2 19.75 -6.79 -8.50
C HIS A 2 18.80 -6.25 -7.43
N GLU A 3 18.60 -7.04 -6.39
CA GLU A 3 17.94 -6.61 -5.18
C GLU A 3 18.96 -5.94 -4.28
N ASN A 4 18.60 -4.78 -3.75
CA ASN A 4 19.46 -4.05 -2.85
C ASN A 4 18.79 -4.00 -1.46
N ILE A 5 19.61 -4.03 -0.43
CA ILE A 5 19.18 -3.83 0.95
C ILE A 5 19.97 -2.67 1.52
N VAL A 6 19.28 -1.79 2.23
CA VAL A 6 19.90 -0.65 2.92
C VAL A 6 19.36 -0.56 4.34
N ASN A 7 20.21 -0.23 5.30
CA ASN A 7 19.78 -0.01 6.68
C ASN A 7 19.35 1.45 6.86
N VAL A 8 18.09 1.64 7.19
CA VAL A 8 17.50 2.97 7.48
C VAL A 8 16.75 2.92 8.80
N ASN A 9 16.96 3.86 9.66
CA ASN A 9 16.33 3.93 10.99
C ASN A 9 16.50 2.64 11.82
N GLY A 10 17.58 1.91 11.61
CA GLY A 10 17.87 0.64 12.28
C GLY A 10 17.07 -0.55 11.75
N VAL A 11 16.48 -0.44 10.54
CA VAL A 11 15.74 -1.50 9.87
C VAL A 11 16.32 -1.72 8.48
N ASP A 12 16.55 -2.96 8.09
CA ASP A 12 17.00 -3.32 6.75
C ASP A 12 15.81 -3.28 5.78
N ILE A 13 15.86 -2.39 4.79
CA ILE A 13 14.83 -2.22 3.77
C ILE A 13 15.33 -2.72 2.43
N ALA A 14 14.61 -3.69 1.86
CA ALA A 14 14.86 -4.20 0.52
C ALA A 14 14.14 -3.34 -0.52
N TYR A 15 14.83 -3.03 -1.63
CA TYR A 15 14.29 -2.21 -2.71
C TYR A 15 14.79 -2.63 -4.08
N GLN A 16 14.10 -2.20 -5.11
CA GLN A 16 14.47 -2.36 -6.50
C GLN A 16 14.29 -1.04 -7.26
N LEU A 17 15.22 -0.75 -8.17
CA LEU A 17 15.14 0.37 -9.11
C LEU A 17 15.01 -0.19 -10.53
N HIS A 18 14.06 0.36 -11.28
CA HIS A 18 13.80 0.03 -12.68
C HIS A 18 13.86 1.31 -13.53
N GLY A 19 14.28 1.19 -14.78
CA GLY A 19 14.38 2.32 -15.70
C GLY A 19 15.65 3.12 -15.55
N ASN A 20 15.68 4.32 -16.14
CA ASN A 20 16.87 5.18 -16.20
C ASN A 20 16.88 6.17 -15.02
N ALA A 21 18.00 6.25 -14.32
CA ALA A 21 18.20 7.15 -13.18
C ALA A 21 18.11 8.65 -13.53
N LEU A 22 18.19 9.01 -14.81
CA LEU A 22 18.01 10.41 -15.26
C LEU A 22 16.54 10.83 -15.41
N HIS A 23 15.62 9.88 -15.34
CA HIS A 23 14.18 10.14 -15.43
C HIS A 23 13.58 10.48 -14.06
N PRO A 24 12.44 11.20 -14.01
CA PRO A 24 11.72 11.41 -12.76
C PRO A 24 11.37 10.09 -12.06
N THR A 25 11.48 10.07 -10.73
CA THR A 25 11.27 8.84 -9.96
C THR A 25 9.81 8.72 -9.50
N LEU A 26 9.19 7.58 -9.80
CA LEU A 26 7.95 7.10 -9.20
C LEU A 26 8.31 6.16 -8.04
N LEU A 27 7.93 6.51 -6.84
CA LEU A 27 8.05 5.67 -5.65
C LEU A 27 6.73 4.92 -5.44
N LEU A 28 6.77 3.59 -5.43
CA LEU A 28 5.61 2.72 -5.28
C LEU A 28 5.63 2.02 -3.93
N ILE A 29 4.64 2.30 -3.06
CA ILE A 29 4.50 1.73 -1.71
C ILE A 29 3.29 0.81 -1.67
N HIS A 30 3.49 -0.48 -1.42
CA HIS A 30 2.40 -1.46 -1.41
C HIS A 30 1.69 -1.58 -0.05
N GLY A 31 0.55 -2.28 -0.05
CA GLY A 31 -0.33 -2.45 1.10
C GLY A 31 0.14 -3.49 2.12
N LEU A 32 -0.77 -3.77 3.06
CA LEU A 32 -0.57 -4.70 4.17
C LEU A 32 -0.09 -6.08 3.69
N SER A 33 1.03 -6.54 4.26
CA SER A 33 1.56 -7.89 4.01
C SER A 33 1.83 -8.21 2.54
N THR A 34 2.00 -7.18 1.72
CA THR A 34 2.25 -7.32 0.29
C THR A 34 3.65 -6.81 -0.03
N PRO A 35 4.55 -7.69 -0.45
CA PRO A 35 5.90 -7.31 -0.84
C PRO A 35 5.89 -6.55 -2.18
N LEU A 36 7.03 -6.02 -2.59
CA LEU A 36 7.18 -5.27 -3.84
C LEU A 36 6.78 -6.07 -5.09
N THR A 37 6.82 -7.42 -5.03
CA THR A 37 6.32 -8.29 -6.10
C THR A 37 4.78 -8.27 -6.24
N GLY A 38 4.07 -7.65 -5.32
CA GLY A 38 2.63 -7.39 -5.43
C GLY A 38 2.27 -6.33 -6.47
N TRP A 39 3.21 -5.48 -6.88
CA TRP A 39 3.00 -4.58 -8.01
C TRP A 39 3.02 -5.37 -9.32
N PRO A 40 1.96 -5.29 -10.16
CA PRO A 40 1.93 -5.98 -11.44
C PRO A 40 3.14 -5.61 -12.30
N ARG A 41 3.85 -6.60 -12.81
CA ARG A 41 5.04 -6.36 -13.65
C ARG A 41 4.72 -5.48 -14.86
N ALA A 42 3.54 -5.70 -15.48
CA ALA A 42 3.08 -4.89 -16.61
C ALA A 42 2.95 -3.40 -16.25
N MET A 43 2.52 -3.08 -15.02
CA MET A 43 2.42 -1.70 -14.53
C MET A 43 3.81 -1.06 -14.37
N VAL A 44 4.76 -1.78 -13.77
CA VAL A 44 6.14 -1.30 -13.61
C VAL A 44 6.80 -1.06 -14.96
N ASP A 45 6.66 -2.01 -15.90
CA ASP A 45 7.23 -1.90 -17.24
C ASP A 45 6.59 -0.76 -18.06
N ALA A 46 5.29 -0.52 -17.88
CA ALA A 46 4.60 0.60 -18.51
C ALA A 46 5.10 1.95 -17.99
N PHE A 47 5.34 2.11 -16.70
CA PHE A 47 5.96 3.32 -16.15
C PHE A 47 7.38 3.55 -16.67
N VAL A 48 8.19 2.49 -16.77
CA VAL A 48 9.55 2.58 -17.36
C VAL A 48 9.48 2.99 -18.82
N THR A 49 8.53 2.43 -19.58
CA THR A 49 8.29 2.79 -20.99
C THR A 49 7.83 4.24 -21.14
N ALA A 50 7.10 4.77 -20.14
CA ALA A 50 6.69 6.17 -20.09
C ALA A 50 7.82 7.13 -19.60
N ASN A 51 9.08 6.67 -19.59
CA ASN A 51 10.27 7.42 -19.20
C ASN A 51 10.30 7.83 -17.72
N PHE A 52 9.89 6.93 -16.82
CA PHE A 52 10.09 7.08 -15.39
C PHE A 52 11.13 6.09 -14.86
N GLN A 53 11.87 6.52 -13.84
CA GLN A 53 12.52 5.58 -12.94
C GLN A 53 11.49 5.10 -11.92
N VAL A 54 11.42 3.80 -11.67
CA VAL A 54 10.48 3.21 -10.69
C VAL A 54 11.26 2.66 -9.51
N LEU A 55 10.98 3.17 -8.32
CA LEU A 55 11.50 2.68 -7.04
C LEU A 55 10.41 1.87 -6.35
N LEU A 56 10.69 0.59 -6.13
CA LEU A 56 9.87 -0.34 -5.36
C LEU A 56 10.57 -0.66 -4.05
N LEU A 57 9.81 -0.87 -2.98
CA LEU A 57 10.36 -1.35 -1.70
C LEU A 57 9.46 -2.39 -1.05
N ASP A 58 10.06 -3.25 -0.25
CA ASP A 58 9.36 -4.02 0.75
C ASP A 58 9.26 -3.18 2.02
N ASN A 59 8.05 -2.97 2.53
CA ASN A 59 7.88 -2.36 3.85
C ASN A 59 8.53 -3.25 4.93
N ARG A 60 8.89 -2.68 6.11
CA ARG A 60 9.31 -3.51 7.26
C ARG A 60 8.33 -4.64 7.51
N ASP A 61 8.79 -5.79 7.95
CA ASP A 61 8.01 -7.00 8.25
C ASP A 61 7.40 -7.74 7.05
N VAL A 62 7.81 -7.40 5.82
CA VAL A 62 7.37 -8.13 4.62
C VAL A 62 8.52 -8.25 3.61
N GLY A 63 8.45 -9.28 2.77
CA GLY A 63 9.42 -9.52 1.70
C GLY A 63 10.81 -9.79 2.23
N CYS A 64 11.79 -9.20 1.58
CA CYS A 64 13.20 -9.30 1.95
C CYS A 64 13.65 -8.19 2.91
N SER A 65 12.77 -7.27 3.30
CA SER A 65 13.04 -6.34 4.39
C SER A 65 13.03 -7.04 5.74
N GLU A 66 13.65 -6.40 6.74
CA GLU A 66 13.80 -6.97 8.07
C GLU A 66 12.47 -7.42 8.67
N GLN A 67 12.45 -8.67 9.14
CA GLN A 67 11.36 -9.24 9.90
C GLN A 67 11.60 -8.96 11.40
N LEU A 68 10.90 -8.00 11.97
CA LEU A 68 11.11 -7.51 13.35
C LEU A 68 10.65 -8.52 14.40
N ASN A 69 11.15 -9.76 14.32
CA ASN A 69 10.73 -10.88 15.17
C ASN A 69 11.03 -10.69 16.66
N HIS A 70 11.94 -9.77 17.01
CA HIS A 70 12.25 -9.35 18.36
C HIS A 70 11.14 -8.50 18.99
N MET A 71 10.28 -7.88 18.17
CA MET A 71 9.17 -7.06 18.65
C MET A 71 7.96 -7.95 18.98
N PRO A 72 7.45 -7.91 20.23
CA PRO A 72 6.33 -8.74 20.66
C PRO A 72 5.02 -8.26 20.02
N ILE A 73 4.11 -9.20 19.80
CA ILE A 73 2.73 -8.88 19.43
C ILE A 73 1.91 -8.73 20.71
N PRO A 74 1.27 -7.57 20.96
CA PRO A 74 0.41 -7.38 22.11
C PRO A 74 -0.79 -8.33 22.14
N ASN A 75 -1.39 -8.55 23.29
CA ASN A 75 -2.60 -9.34 23.41
C ASN A 75 -3.76 -8.69 22.63
N MET A 76 -4.23 -9.35 21.58
CA MET A 76 -5.24 -8.83 20.67
C MET A 76 -6.59 -8.57 21.34
N VAL A 77 -6.98 -9.38 22.34
CA VAL A 77 -8.23 -9.15 23.11
C VAL A 77 -8.16 -7.80 23.82
N TRP A 78 -7.01 -7.50 24.43
CA TRP A 78 -6.75 -6.22 25.11
C TRP A 78 -6.75 -5.03 24.12
N ILE A 79 -6.13 -5.22 22.96
CA ILE A 79 -6.11 -4.21 21.88
C ILE A 79 -7.54 -3.88 21.43
N ILE A 80 -8.32 -4.91 21.07
CA ILE A 80 -9.70 -4.74 20.59
C ILE A 80 -10.58 -4.07 21.67
N THR A 81 -10.41 -4.46 22.93
CA THR A 81 -11.16 -3.86 24.05
C THR A 81 -10.82 -2.37 24.18
N LYS A 82 -9.54 -1.99 24.17
CA LYS A 82 -9.13 -0.58 24.22
C LYS A 82 -9.71 0.23 23.07
N LEU A 83 -9.63 -0.27 21.83
CA LEU A 83 -10.17 0.41 20.66
C LEU A 83 -11.68 0.60 20.74
N LYS A 84 -12.44 -0.41 21.21
CA LYS A 84 -13.87 -0.29 21.42
C LYS A 84 -14.25 0.75 22.47
N LEU A 85 -13.39 0.93 23.48
CA LEU A 85 -13.56 1.94 24.53
C LEU A 85 -13.00 3.32 24.13
N GLY A 86 -12.48 3.47 22.89
CA GLY A 86 -11.95 4.74 22.39
C GLY A 86 -10.54 5.09 22.86
N PHE A 87 -9.84 4.17 23.51
CA PHE A 87 -8.46 4.39 23.95
C PHE A 87 -7.45 4.17 22.82
N SER A 88 -6.35 4.91 22.87
CA SER A 88 -5.18 4.65 22.03
C SER A 88 -4.52 3.32 22.38
N ILE A 89 -3.90 2.68 21.39
CA ILE A 89 -3.17 1.44 21.57
C ILE A 89 -1.67 1.67 21.38
N LYS A 90 -0.86 0.95 22.16
CA LYS A 90 0.59 0.85 21.91
C LYS A 90 0.81 -0.29 20.93
N THR A 91 1.56 -0.02 19.89
CA THR A 91 1.93 -0.97 18.84
C THR A 91 3.46 -1.09 18.78
N PRO A 92 4.00 -2.18 18.21
CA PRO A 92 5.45 -2.33 18.03
C PRO A 92 6.09 -1.18 17.23
N TYR A 93 5.35 -0.68 16.25
CA TYR A 93 5.67 0.51 15.47
C TYR A 93 4.37 1.10 14.90
N GLN A 94 4.44 2.29 14.33
CA GLN A 94 3.31 3.01 13.73
C GLN A 94 3.50 3.16 12.22
N LEU A 95 2.49 3.68 11.51
CA LEU A 95 2.63 4.00 10.08
C LEU A 95 3.65 5.13 9.85
N GLU A 96 3.81 6.02 10.83
CA GLU A 96 4.82 7.06 10.85
C GLU A 96 6.25 6.50 10.84
N ASP A 97 6.50 5.39 11.55
CA ASP A 97 7.80 4.71 11.52
C ASP A 97 8.07 4.11 10.13
N MET A 98 7.03 3.54 9.48
CA MET A 98 7.13 3.03 8.12
C MET A 98 7.36 4.17 7.11
N MET A 99 6.72 5.32 7.31
CA MET A 99 6.99 6.53 6.51
C MET A 99 8.44 6.98 6.68
N GLN A 100 8.98 6.98 7.89
CA GLN A 100 10.39 7.35 8.12
C GLN A 100 11.36 6.40 7.44
N ASP A 101 11.04 5.10 7.32
CA ASP A 101 11.85 4.15 6.53
C ASP A 101 11.91 4.57 5.08
N VAL A 102 10.78 4.97 4.51
CA VAL A 102 10.72 5.45 3.13
C VAL A 102 11.54 6.73 2.95
N ILE A 103 11.44 7.67 3.88
CA ILE A 103 12.25 8.91 3.84
C ILE A 103 13.74 8.58 3.95
N GLY A 104 14.14 7.69 4.89
CA GLY A 104 15.52 7.25 5.02
C GLY A 104 16.03 6.55 3.75
N LEU A 105 15.20 5.73 3.08
CA LEU A 105 15.54 5.12 1.80
C LEU A 105 15.79 6.18 0.71
N LEU A 106 14.95 7.21 0.63
CA LEU A 106 15.15 8.31 -0.31
C LEU A 106 16.46 9.07 -0.04
N ASP A 107 16.82 9.26 1.24
CA ASP A 107 18.05 9.94 1.64
C ASP A 107 19.29 9.13 1.22
N GLU A 108 19.30 7.82 1.48
CA GLU A 108 20.39 6.91 1.08
C GLU A 108 20.56 6.85 -0.44
N LEU A 109 19.45 6.89 -1.18
CA LEU A 109 19.45 6.90 -2.65
C LEU A 109 19.72 8.31 -3.23
N LYS A 110 19.83 9.34 -2.40
CA LYS A 110 19.99 10.75 -2.80
C LYS A 110 18.87 11.23 -3.74
N LEU A 111 17.65 10.74 -3.50
CA LEU A 111 16.46 11.15 -4.21
C LEU A 111 15.77 12.25 -3.40
N ASP A 112 15.92 13.50 -3.85
CA ASP A 112 15.43 14.65 -3.11
C ASP A 112 13.90 14.73 -3.08
N LYS A 113 13.25 14.66 -4.24
CA LYS A 113 11.80 14.79 -4.37
C LYS A 113 11.26 13.80 -5.42
N VAL A 114 10.23 13.05 -5.07
CA VAL A 114 9.67 11.97 -5.90
C VAL A 114 8.15 12.08 -6.08
N HIS A 115 7.61 11.42 -7.10
CA HIS A 115 6.17 11.19 -7.23
C HIS A 115 5.82 9.92 -6.45
N VAL A 116 4.88 10.02 -5.50
CA VAL A 116 4.57 8.91 -4.60
C VAL A 116 3.25 8.26 -5.01
N ILE A 117 3.29 6.95 -5.20
CA ILE A 117 2.15 6.10 -5.53
C ILE A 117 2.01 5.09 -4.39
N GLY A 118 0.90 5.15 -3.66
CA GLY A 118 0.62 4.20 -2.59
C GLY A 118 -0.65 3.42 -2.84
N ALA A 119 -0.64 2.13 -2.51
CA ALA A 119 -1.83 1.28 -2.55
C ALA A 119 -2.23 0.83 -1.14
N SER A 120 -3.50 0.98 -0.77
CA SER A 120 -4.05 0.52 0.52
C SER A 120 -3.28 1.12 1.72
N MET A 121 -2.66 0.29 2.58
CA MET A 121 -1.76 0.76 3.65
C MET A 121 -0.61 1.62 3.09
N GLY A 122 -0.07 1.28 1.93
CA GLY A 122 0.98 2.09 1.28
C GLY A 122 0.51 3.50 0.92
N ALA A 123 -0.76 3.67 0.59
CA ALA A 123 -1.33 4.99 0.39
C ALA A 123 -1.52 5.77 1.70
N MET A 124 -1.78 5.10 2.82
CA MET A 124 -1.77 5.74 4.14
C MET A 124 -0.37 6.26 4.49
N ILE A 125 0.68 5.49 4.17
CA ILE A 125 2.08 5.89 4.31
C ILE A 125 2.39 7.08 3.38
N ALA A 126 1.96 7.03 2.11
CA ALA A 126 2.13 8.10 1.15
C ALA A 126 1.42 9.41 1.59
N GLN A 127 0.22 9.31 2.16
CA GLN A 127 -0.49 10.44 2.78
C GLN A 127 0.33 11.04 3.94
N LEU A 128 0.91 10.21 4.80
CA LEU A 128 1.78 10.67 5.89
C LEU A 128 3.05 11.35 5.37
N MET A 129 3.66 10.83 4.29
CA MET A 129 4.78 11.51 3.62
C MET A 129 4.38 12.90 3.13
N ALA A 130 3.23 13.03 2.46
CA ALA A 130 2.73 14.30 1.98
C ALA A 130 2.43 15.30 3.13
N ILE A 131 1.95 14.81 4.28
CA ILE A 131 1.64 15.62 5.45
C ILE A 131 2.91 16.09 6.18
N HIS A 132 3.85 15.19 6.44
CA HIS A 132 5.01 15.46 7.30
C HIS A 132 6.27 15.88 6.54
N HIS A 133 6.37 15.49 5.26
CA HIS A 133 7.53 15.77 4.39
C HIS A 133 7.08 16.28 3.01
N PRO A 134 6.25 17.36 2.93
CA PRO A 134 5.71 17.85 1.65
C PRO A 134 6.81 18.24 0.66
N GLN A 135 7.98 18.64 1.15
CA GLN A 135 9.15 18.96 0.32
C GLN A 135 9.73 17.73 -0.41
N ARG A 136 9.41 16.49 0.03
CA ARG A 136 9.90 15.24 -0.56
C ARG A 136 8.91 14.66 -1.59
N VAL A 137 7.69 15.21 -1.70
CA VAL A 137 6.60 14.69 -2.53
C VAL A 137 6.24 15.67 -3.62
N LYS A 138 6.44 15.30 -4.89
CA LYS A 138 6.02 16.09 -6.06
C LYS A 138 4.52 15.95 -6.33
N THR A 139 4.04 14.71 -6.39
CA THR A 139 2.62 14.38 -6.53
C THR A 139 2.27 13.19 -5.65
N LEU A 140 1.03 13.10 -5.23
CA LEU A 140 0.48 11.98 -4.48
C LEU A 140 -0.55 11.24 -5.33
N SER A 141 -0.37 9.92 -5.52
CA SER A 141 -1.40 9.02 -6.04
C SER A 141 -1.80 8.03 -4.94
N SER A 142 -3.03 8.13 -4.44
CA SER A 142 -3.58 7.30 -3.36
C SER A 142 -4.60 6.32 -3.92
N ILE A 143 -4.27 5.03 -3.93
CA ILE A 143 -5.07 3.99 -4.58
C ILE A 143 -5.71 3.10 -3.52
N MET A 144 -7.02 2.81 -3.66
CA MET A 144 -7.82 1.89 -2.80
C MET A 144 -7.57 2.07 -1.29
N SER A 145 -7.63 3.32 -0.81
CA SER A 145 -7.26 3.67 0.57
C SER A 145 -8.28 4.60 1.24
N THR A 146 -7.95 5.09 2.43
CA THR A 146 -8.84 5.86 3.29
C THR A 146 -8.09 6.92 4.09
N THR A 147 -8.79 7.95 4.57
CA THR A 147 -8.28 8.95 5.53
C THR A 147 -8.06 8.37 6.92
N GLY A 148 -8.67 7.23 7.24
CA GLY A 148 -8.73 6.67 8.60
C GLY A 148 -9.89 7.21 9.44
N TYR A 149 -10.82 7.95 8.85
CA TYR A 149 -11.99 8.46 9.57
C TYR A 149 -12.89 7.32 10.07
N LYS A 150 -13.15 7.30 11.38
CA LYS A 150 -13.78 6.17 12.07
C LYS A 150 -15.25 5.90 11.69
N LYS A 151 -15.95 6.87 11.08
CA LYS A 151 -17.36 6.72 10.67
C LYS A 151 -17.53 6.25 9.23
N LEU A 152 -16.44 6.00 8.50
CA LEU A 152 -16.50 5.38 7.18
C LEU A 152 -17.04 3.94 7.29
N PRO A 153 -17.70 3.43 6.24
CA PRO A 153 -18.19 2.06 6.22
C PRO A 153 -17.10 1.06 6.56
N ALA A 154 -17.44 0.09 7.39
CA ALA A 154 -16.52 -0.98 7.75
C ALA A 154 -16.35 -1.97 6.57
N ILE A 155 -15.29 -2.77 6.64
CA ILE A 155 -15.04 -3.92 5.77
C ILE A 155 -16.29 -4.82 5.68
N GLU A 156 -16.60 -5.31 4.50
CA GLU A 156 -17.70 -6.24 4.27
C GLU A 156 -17.58 -7.51 5.11
N LYS A 157 -18.73 -8.03 5.56
CA LYS A 157 -18.78 -9.15 6.51
C LYS A 157 -18.09 -10.41 5.98
N ASN A 158 -18.38 -10.81 4.74
CA ASN A 158 -17.79 -11.98 4.08
C ASN A 158 -16.26 -11.86 3.94
N ILE A 159 -15.76 -10.68 3.58
CA ILE A 159 -14.33 -10.38 3.47
C ILE A 159 -13.69 -10.48 4.86
N ARG A 160 -14.27 -9.82 5.86
CA ARG A 160 -13.76 -9.86 7.24
C ARG A 160 -13.69 -11.30 7.76
N GLU A 161 -14.73 -12.10 7.56
CA GLU A 161 -14.77 -13.51 7.99
C GLU A 161 -13.68 -14.35 7.30
N THR A 162 -13.42 -14.11 6.01
CA THR A 162 -12.33 -14.78 5.29
C THR A 162 -10.95 -14.35 5.79
N LEU A 163 -10.74 -13.05 6.01
CA LEU A 163 -9.45 -12.54 6.48
C LEU A 163 -9.12 -12.96 7.93
N MET A 164 -10.14 -13.27 8.73
CA MET A 164 -9.97 -13.80 10.10
C MET A 164 -9.63 -15.29 10.14
N GLN A 165 -9.77 -16.01 9.03
CA GLN A 165 -9.37 -17.41 8.94
C GLN A 165 -7.85 -17.53 9.05
N LYS A 166 -7.38 -18.75 9.31
CA LYS A 166 -5.95 -19.09 9.30
C LYS A 166 -5.74 -20.19 8.27
N PRO A 167 -4.53 -20.33 7.72
CA PRO A 167 -4.17 -21.52 6.95
C PRO A 167 -4.40 -22.78 7.80
N ALA A 168 -4.79 -23.88 7.17
CA ALA A 168 -5.03 -25.17 7.85
C ALA A 168 -3.76 -25.68 8.54
N SER A 169 -2.59 -25.46 7.94
CA SER A 169 -1.28 -25.76 8.53
C SER A 169 -0.24 -24.68 8.15
N ARG A 170 1.02 -24.89 8.55
CA ARG A 170 2.15 -24.04 8.12
C ARG A 170 2.73 -24.45 6.77
N ASP A 171 2.26 -25.55 6.19
CA ASP A 171 2.74 -26.07 4.93
C ASP A 171 2.45 -25.09 3.79
N TYR A 172 3.33 -25.10 2.81
CA TYR A 172 3.25 -24.20 1.66
C TYR A 172 1.89 -24.31 0.95
N LYS A 173 1.40 -25.52 0.72
CA LYS A 173 0.11 -25.80 0.07
C LYS A 173 -1.06 -25.12 0.79
N ASP A 174 -1.12 -25.24 2.11
CA ASP A 174 -2.21 -24.68 2.91
C ASP A 174 -2.13 -23.17 3.01
N ARG A 175 -0.90 -22.62 3.07
CA ARG A 175 -0.66 -21.17 2.98
C ARG A 175 -1.09 -20.63 1.63
N MET A 176 -0.72 -21.32 0.54
CA MET A 176 -1.11 -20.96 -0.83
C MET A 176 -2.63 -20.91 -0.96
N ALA A 177 -3.34 -21.99 -0.57
CA ALA A 177 -4.79 -22.06 -0.62
C ALA A 177 -5.47 -20.93 0.18
N TYR A 178 -4.95 -20.61 1.37
CA TYR A 178 -5.45 -19.51 2.18
C TYR A 178 -5.28 -18.16 1.48
N HIS A 179 -4.11 -17.87 0.91
CA HIS A 179 -3.85 -16.60 0.27
C HIS A 179 -4.60 -16.46 -1.07
N ILE A 180 -4.75 -17.54 -1.84
CA ILE A 180 -5.60 -17.55 -3.03
C ILE A 180 -7.04 -17.17 -2.66
N LYS A 181 -7.63 -17.85 -1.66
CA LYS A 181 -8.99 -17.54 -1.19
C LYS A 181 -9.13 -16.09 -0.72
N LYS A 182 -8.12 -15.57 -0.02
CA LYS A 182 -8.09 -14.18 0.42
C LYS A 182 -8.17 -13.24 -0.78
N TRP A 183 -7.33 -13.42 -1.78
CA TRP A 183 -7.29 -12.57 -2.96
C TRP A 183 -8.54 -12.70 -3.83
N GLN A 184 -9.13 -13.89 -3.96
CA GLN A 184 -10.42 -14.09 -4.64
C GLN A 184 -11.55 -13.28 -4.00
N VAL A 185 -11.57 -13.18 -2.66
CA VAL A 185 -12.66 -12.51 -1.94
C VAL A 185 -12.53 -10.98 -1.96
N ILE A 186 -11.30 -10.45 -2.00
CA ILE A 186 -11.08 -9.00 -2.06
C ILE A 186 -10.92 -8.47 -3.50
N GLY A 187 -10.71 -9.35 -4.47
CA GLY A 187 -10.46 -9.02 -5.87
C GLY A 187 -11.67 -8.41 -6.59
N SER A 188 -11.45 -8.00 -7.80
CA SER A 188 -12.41 -7.31 -8.65
C SER A 188 -13.47 -8.29 -9.19
N PRO A 189 -14.76 -8.14 -8.83
CA PRO A 189 -15.78 -9.09 -9.27
C PRO A 189 -16.06 -9.05 -10.76
N ASP A 190 -15.90 -7.89 -11.42
CA ASP A 190 -16.16 -7.74 -12.85
C ASP A 190 -14.91 -8.04 -13.70
N TYR A 191 -13.73 -8.22 -13.04
CA TYR A 191 -12.44 -8.54 -13.64
C TYR A 191 -11.76 -9.67 -12.86
N PRO A 192 -12.35 -10.86 -12.79
CA PRO A 192 -11.79 -11.94 -11.98
C PRO A 192 -10.47 -12.44 -12.57
N SER A 193 -9.44 -12.50 -11.74
CA SER A 193 -8.16 -13.10 -12.14
C SER A 193 -8.33 -14.57 -12.48
N SER A 194 -7.62 -15.07 -13.50
CA SER A 194 -7.59 -16.50 -13.77
C SER A 194 -6.93 -17.24 -12.58
N ASP A 195 -7.29 -18.52 -12.39
CA ASP A 195 -6.69 -19.34 -11.33
C ASP A 195 -5.16 -19.42 -11.49
N THR A 196 -4.66 -19.47 -12.73
CA THR A 196 -3.23 -19.51 -13.04
C THR A 196 -2.53 -18.21 -12.63
N ASP A 197 -3.07 -17.06 -13.02
CA ASP A 197 -2.48 -15.75 -12.70
C ASP A 197 -2.50 -15.51 -11.20
N LEU A 198 -3.62 -15.82 -10.55
CA LEU A 198 -3.76 -15.70 -9.11
C LEU A 198 -2.79 -16.62 -8.37
N HIS A 199 -2.58 -17.85 -8.86
CA HIS A 199 -1.60 -18.77 -8.29
C HIS A 199 -0.19 -18.19 -8.41
N HIS A 200 0.21 -17.73 -9.60
CA HIS A 200 1.52 -17.09 -9.81
C HIS A 200 1.72 -15.85 -8.96
N TYR A 201 0.69 -15.02 -8.85
CA TYR A 201 0.73 -13.81 -8.01
C TYR A 201 0.96 -14.16 -6.54
N VAL A 202 0.18 -15.08 -5.98
CA VAL A 202 0.31 -15.52 -4.58
C VAL A 202 1.65 -16.23 -4.35
N ASP A 203 2.08 -17.07 -5.29
CA ASP A 203 3.37 -17.76 -5.23
C ASP A 203 4.52 -16.76 -5.11
N SER A 204 4.56 -15.76 -5.98
CA SER A 204 5.61 -14.73 -5.99
C SER A 204 5.72 -14.00 -4.65
N MET A 205 4.58 -13.68 -4.02
CA MET A 205 4.55 -13.02 -2.72
C MET A 205 5.00 -13.96 -1.58
N LEU A 206 4.55 -15.22 -1.59
CA LEU A 206 4.92 -16.21 -0.57
C LEU A 206 6.42 -16.55 -0.63
N GLN A 207 6.96 -16.68 -1.84
CA GLN A 207 8.38 -16.94 -2.07
C GLN A 207 9.25 -15.75 -1.58
N ARG A 208 8.76 -14.52 -1.76
CA ARG A 208 9.49 -13.35 -1.31
C ARG A 208 9.50 -13.18 0.21
N GLY A 209 8.46 -13.59 0.90
CA GLY A 209 8.42 -13.61 2.36
C GLY A 209 7.22 -12.87 2.97
N ILE A 210 6.22 -13.66 3.38
CA ILE A 210 5.08 -13.18 4.16
C ILE A 210 5.02 -13.96 5.45
N THR A 211 4.98 -13.28 6.59
CA THR A 211 4.86 -13.91 7.91
C THR A 211 3.61 -13.45 8.65
N ALA A 212 2.97 -14.37 9.36
CA ALA A 212 1.79 -14.03 10.16
C ALA A 212 2.09 -12.98 11.24
N LYS A 213 3.30 -13.00 11.81
CA LYS A 213 3.74 -12.02 12.82
C LYS A 213 3.97 -10.65 12.20
N GLY A 214 4.62 -10.57 11.04
CA GLY A 214 4.82 -9.32 10.30
C GLY A 214 3.48 -8.71 9.90
N THR A 215 2.60 -9.50 9.28
CA THR A 215 1.23 -9.08 8.94
C THR A 215 0.49 -8.50 10.15
N MET A 216 0.61 -9.14 11.31
CA MET A 216 -0.07 -8.69 12.53
C MET A 216 0.49 -7.36 13.05
N ARG A 217 1.82 -7.15 13.01
CA ARG A 217 2.43 -5.87 13.43
C ARG A 217 2.04 -4.73 12.50
N GLN A 218 2.05 -4.94 11.18
CA GLN A 218 1.56 -3.95 10.21
C GLN A 218 0.06 -3.65 10.43
N MET A 219 -0.77 -4.68 10.66
CA MET A 219 -2.20 -4.49 10.98
C MET A 219 -2.39 -3.65 12.25
N LEU A 220 -1.59 -3.87 13.27
CA LEU A 220 -1.62 -3.06 14.49
C LEU A 220 -1.24 -1.60 14.23
N ALA A 221 -0.28 -1.35 13.34
CA ALA A 221 0.07 0.01 12.92
C ALA A 221 -1.10 0.71 12.22
N ILE A 222 -1.82 0.00 11.32
CA ILE A 222 -3.05 0.51 10.68
C ILE A 222 -4.13 0.81 11.73
N MET A 223 -4.35 -0.11 12.67
CA MET A 223 -5.38 0.06 13.72
C MET A 223 -5.06 1.21 14.70
N ALA A 224 -3.79 1.53 14.88
CA ALA A 224 -3.33 2.65 15.69
C ALA A 224 -3.37 3.99 14.95
N ALA A 225 -3.30 3.95 13.63
CA ALA A 225 -3.33 5.14 12.80
C ALA A 225 -4.63 5.93 13.02
N GLY A 226 -4.48 7.20 13.25
CA GLY A 226 -5.59 8.12 13.44
C GLY A 226 -6.25 8.55 12.13
N ASP A 227 -7.26 9.39 12.28
CA ASP A 227 -7.86 10.13 11.20
C ASP A 227 -6.90 11.23 10.70
N ARG A 228 -6.76 11.34 9.37
CA ARG A 228 -5.86 12.28 8.71
C ARG A 228 -6.60 13.39 7.96
N GLU A 229 -7.94 13.45 7.99
CA GLU A 229 -8.72 14.43 7.20
C GLU A 229 -8.28 15.87 7.42
N ASN A 230 -8.14 16.29 8.69
CA ASN A 230 -7.71 17.65 9.02
C ASN A 230 -6.26 17.96 8.56
N ALA A 231 -5.38 16.99 8.53
CA ALA A 231 -4.03 17.18 8.01
C ALA A 231 -4.02 17.21 6.47
N LEU A 232 -4.80 16.33 5.85
CA LEU A 232 -4.96 16.25 4.39
C LEU A 232 -5.59 17.55 3.82
N SER A 233 -6.48 18.21 4.58
CA SER A 233 -7.10 19.46 4.12
C SER A 233 -6.14 20.65 3.98
N LYS A 234 -4.93 20.53 4.50
CA LYS A 234 -3.87 21.54 4.43
C LYS A 234 -2.84 21.25 3.34
N LEU A 235 -2.98 20.17 2.60
CA LEU A 235 -2.05 19.82 1.53
C LEU A 235 -2.22 20.73 0.32
N ASP A 236 -1.09 21.18 -0.23
CA ASP A 236 -1.01 21.87 -1.53
C ASP A 236 -0.19 21.04 -2.53
N ILE A 237 -0.27 19.69 -2.39
CA ILE A 237 0.40 18.75 -3.28
C ILE A 237 -0.63 18.23 -4.29
N PRO A 238 -0.33 18.30 -5.62
CA PRO A 238 -1.20 17.69 -6.61
C PRO A 238 -1.49 16.24 -6.29
N SER A 239 -2.79 15.91 -6.16
CA SER A 239 -3.20 14.60 -5.67
C SER A 239 -4.21 13.92 -6.60
N LEU A 240 -3.98 12.63 -6.87
CA LEU A 240 -4.88 11.75 -7.61
C LEU A 240 -5.33 10.62 -6.69
N ILE A 241 -6.63 10.48 -6.54
CA ILE A 241 -7.25 9.41 -5.76
C ILE A 241 -7.89 8.42 -6.73
N ILE A 242 -7.50 7.15 -6.63
CA ILE A 242 -8.03 6.06 -7.46
C ILE A 242 -8.73 5.05 -6.56
N HIS A 243 -9.95 4.65 -6.91
CA HIS A 243 -10.68 3.66 -6.13
C HIS A 243 -11.63 2.84 -7.01
N GLY A 244 -11.76 1.55 -6.69
CA GLY A 244 -12.77 0.69 -7.29
C GLY A 244 -14.12 0.84 -6.60
N ASP A 245 -15.22 0.82 -7.35
CA ASP A 245 -16.58 0.92 -6.77
C ASP A 245 -17.06 -0.38 -6.13
N ARG A 246 -16.32 -1.48 -6.34
CA ARG A 246 -16.60 -2.81 -5.78
C ARG A 246 -15.61 -3.22 -4.70
N ASP A 247 -14.82 -2.28 -4.19
CA ASP A 247 -13.89 -2.56 -3.09
C ASP A 247 -14.64 -2.77 -1.77
N GLY A 248 -14.74 -4.02 -1.34
CA GLY A 248 -15.39 -4.40 -0.09
C GLY A 248 -14.42 -4.49 1.10
N LEU A 249 -13.10 -4.38 0.85
CA LEU A 249 -12.08 -4.33 1.92
C LEU A 249 -11.92 -2.90 2.45
N VAL A 250 -11.71 -1.94 1.57
CA VAL A 250 -11.73 -0.51 1.87
C VAL A 250 -12.84 0.12 1.05
N ASN A 251 -13.98 0.39 1.69
CA ASN A 251 -15.13 0.92 0.97
C ASN A 251 -14.77 2.19 0.19
N ILE A 252 -15.36 2.36 -1.00
CA ILE A 252 -15.18 3.52 -1.89
C ILE A 252 -15.38 4.87 -1.17
N ALA A 253 -16.17 4.89 -0.09
CA ALA A 253 -16.33 6.07 0.75
C ALA A 253 -14.97 6.56 1.32
N GLY A 254 -14.00 5.66 1.52
CA GLY A 254 -12.64 6.02 1.94
C GLY A 254 -11.89 6.83 0.88
N GLY A 255 -11.98 6.42 -0.38
CA GLY A 255 -11.41 7.19 -1.51
C GLY A 255 -12.11 8.53 -1.70
N LYS A 256 -13.45 8.56 -1.63
CA LYS A 256 -14.23 9.80 -1.70
C LYS A 256 -13.85 10.77 -0.58
N ALA A 257 -13.81 10.29 0.67
CA ALA A 257 -13.39 11.11 1.81
C ALA A 257 -11.96 11.65 1.64
N THR A 258 -11.05 10.85 1.08
CA THR A 258 -9.68 11.30 0.79
C THR A 258 -9.67 12.41 -0.27
N ALA A 259 -10.45 12.26 -1.34
CA ALA A 259 -10.55 13.26 -2.39
C ALA A 259 -11.22 14.55 -1.89
N ASP A 260 -12.27 14.44 -1.08
CA ASP A 260 -12.97 15.57 -0.49
C ASP A 260 -12.09 16.34 0.52
N ALA A 261 -11.22 15.62 1.24
CA ALA A 261 -10.32 16.22 2.22
C ALA A 261 -9.18 17.01 1.57
N ILE A 262 -8.60 16.53 0.46
CA ILE A 262 -7.43 17.19 -0.16
C ILE A 262 -7.88 18.27 -1.14
N PRO A 263 -7.43 19.53 -0.98
CA PRO A 263 -7.77 20.58 -1.92
C PRO A 263 -7.34 20.25 -3.35
N LYS A 264 -8.24 20.44 -4.31
CA LYS A 264 -7.98 20.21 -5.75
C LYS A 264 -7.62 18.77 -6.11
N ALA A 265 -7.85 17.78 -5.23
CA ALA A 265 -7.62 16.37 -5.57
C ALA A 265 -8.53 15.93 -6.72
N LYS A 266 -7.99 15.10 -7.61
CA LYS A 266 -8.76 14.45 -8.66
C LYS A 266 -9.18 13.06 -8.16
N LEU A 267 -10.45 12.70 -8.37
CA LEU A 267 -10.96 11.36 -8.05
C LEU A 267 -11.25 10.59 -9.33
N LYS A 268 -10.66 9.40 -9.44
CA LYS A 268 -10.97 8.42 -10.49
C LYS A 268 -11.60 7.19 -9.85
N ILE A 269 -12.80 6.84 -10.31
CA ILE A 269 -13.50 5.63 -9.89
C ILE A 269 -13.47 4.65 -11.05
N TYR A 270 -13.03 3.42 -10.76
CA TYR A 270 -13.01 2.33 -11.72
C TYR A 270 -14.18 1.39 -11.44
N PRO A 271 -15.21 1.37 -12.33
CA PRO A 271 -16.35 0.47 -12.19
C PRO A 271 -15.91 -0.99 -12.21
N GLY A 272 -16.49 -1.81 -11.34
CA GLY A 272 -16.19 -3.24 -11.25
C GLY A 272 -14.89 -3.61 -10.56
N MET A 273 -14.00 -2.64 -10.27
CA MET A 273 -12.72 -2.87 -9.59
C MET A 273 -12.93 -3.09 -8.09
N GLY A 274 -12.29 -4.14 -7.56
CA GLY A 274 -12.21 -4.47 -6.14
C GLY A 274 -10.96 -3.90 -5.46
N HIS A 275 -10.36 -4.70 -4.55
CA HIS A 275 -9.14 -4.33 -3.82
C HIS A 275 -7.89 -4.99 -4.42
N ASP A 276 -7.74 -4.90 -5.72
CA ASP A 276 -6.62 -5.46 -6.49
C ASP A 276 -6.31 -4.61 -7.73
N PHE A 277 -5.39 -5.06 -8.57
CA PHE A 277 -5.04 -4.45 -9.84
C PHE A 277 -5.40 -5.42 -10.99
N PRO A 278 -6.64 -5.41 -11.50
CA PRO A 278 -7.02 -6.26 -12.62
C PRO A 278 -6.18 -5.96 -13.86
N VAL A 279 -5.78 -6.99 -14.56
CA VAL A 279 -4.89 -6.88 -15.74
C VAL A 279 -5.50 -5.95 -16.80
N GLU A 280 -6.82 -6.02 -16.98
CA GLU A 280 -7.59 -5.22 -17.95
C GLU A 280 -7.55 -3.72 -17.62
N LEU A 281 -7.43 -3.35 -16.36
CA LEU A 281 -7.43 -1.96 -15.91
C LEU A 281 -6.03 -1.36 -15.76
N ILE A 282 -4.97 -2.18 -15.78
CA ILE A 282 -3.58 -1.69 -15.65
C ILE A 282 -3.26 -0.57 -16.64
N PRO A 283 -3.55 -0.69 -17.96
CA PRO A 283 -3.24 0.38 -18.90
C PRO A 283 -3.91 1.70 -18.52
N SER A 284 -5.21 1.67 -18.21
CA SER A 284 -5.96 2.89 -17.86
C SER A 284 -5.50 3.50 -16.54
N ILE A 285 -5.15 2.68 -15.53
CA ILE A 285 -4.61 3.16 -14.25
C ILE A 285 -3.24 3.81 -14.46
N VAL A 286 -2.38 3.20 -15.28
CA VAL A 286 -1.07 3.77 -15.64
C VAL A 286 -1.24 5.10 -16.38
N ASP A 287 -2.12 5.16 -17.37
CA ASP A 287 -2.37 6.38 -18.15
C ASP A 287 -2.85 7.54 -17.25
N ASP A 288 -3.78 7.26 -16.33
CA ASP A 288 -4.27 8.29 -15.38
C ASP A 288 -3.14 8.79 -14.45
N ILE A 289 -2.28 7.89 -13.96
CA ILE A 289 -1.15 8.26 -13.10
C ILE A 289 -0.11 9.04 -13.91
N VAL A 290 0.26 8.58 -15.09
CA VAL A 290 1.24 9.24 -15.97
C VAL A 290 0.74 10.63 -16.37
N ALA A 291 -0.53 10.76 -16.75
CA ALA A 291 -1.13 12.05 -17.08
C ALA A 291 -1.13 13.00 -15.87
N HIS A 292 -1.42 12.48 -14.65
CA HIS A 292 -1.36 13.26 -13.42
C HIS A 292 0.06 13.74 -13.13
N VAL A 293 1.05 12.88 -13.25
CA VAL A 293 2.46 13.22 -13.01
C VAL A 293 2.95 14.22 -14.04
N ASN A 294 2.72 13.97 -15.34
CA ASN A 294 3.20 14.84 -16.44
C ASN A 294 2.62 16.26 -16.37
N THR A 295 1.37 16.41 -15.94
CA THR A 295 0.76 17.72 -15.72
C THR A 295 1.50 18.56 -14.66
N ASN A 296 2.26 17.89 -13.77
CA ASN A 296 2.93 18.49 -12.62
C ASN A 296 4.46 18.31 -12.64
N LEU A 297 5.07 18.02 -13.79
CA LEU A 297 6.54 17.90 -13.93
C LEU A 297 7.28 19.23 -13.86
N GLY A 298 6.60 20.34 -14.10
CA GLY A 298 7.18 21.69 -14.21
C GLY A 298 7.26 22.47 -12.91
N ASP A 299 6.78 21.93 -11.80
CA ASP A 299 6.70 22.62 -10.50
C ASP A 299 7.81 22.17 -9.53
#